data_3d7437b6acd4938152374cb1367e5994
#
_entry.id   3d7437b6acd4938152374cb1367e5994
#
_cell.length_a   1.000
_cell.length_b   1.000
_cell.length_c   1.000
_cell.angle_alpha   90.00
_cell.angle_beta   90.00
_cell.angle_gamma   90.00
#
_symmetry.space_group_name_H-M   'P 1'
#
loop_
_entity.id
_entity.type
_entity.pdbx_description
1 polymer ?
#
loop_
_entity_poly.entity_id
_entity_poly.type
_entity_poly.pdbx_seq_one_letter_code
_entity_poly.pdbx_strand_id
1 'polypeptide(L)'
;MPFFSKSQNSRKDASTPSPMAHIFGMLLSGALGISILGLWISAASVYIDPRLFKWVGVLGLAFPIFLFGTLFLWIIGLLFVPRKTWLLGLIGLGVCAQRIYTYCPIHPFIDNETTTATTNQIKVVSYNTFFFGRGMEQQDELVRYLIDQHADIICFQEGEANPDNLKKIESRFAPTPTHYISYEGTQEEVVGIISAYPILEQKLIIAYPGNAIYGYRLQHPRGELIVVNCHFRSNLLSGPTLEGYTDMMHGKSKEDKRSQWNNTKTLFSKIAHSATERSEMVDAVEDYLAQHKGKPVILCGDFNDTPVSYTRYRVASLGLTDAFREAGQGFGFSFRRNAIRVRIDHIFCSKDFEPIQAKVDEEAPYSDHQPISATLVWKNEKK
;
A
#
# COMPACT_ATOMS: atom_id res chain seq x y z
N MET A 1 -73.67 12.65 -40.18
CA MET A 1 -72.83 11.46 -39.96
C MET A 1 -71.39 11.85 -40.00
N PRO A 2 -70.62 11.91 -38.91
CA PRO A 2 -69.22 12.22 -38.95
C PRO A 2 -68.41 10.89 -38.95
N PHE A 3 -67.47 10.83 -39.89
CA PHE A 3 -66.48 9.76 -40.01
C PHE A 3 -65.46 9.84 -38.88
N PHE A 4 -65.42 8.83 -38.00
CA PHE A 4 -64.31 8.60 -37.06
C PHE A 4 -63.12 8.01 -37.80
N SER A 5 -62.07 8.81 -37.97
CA SER A 5 -60.73 8.31 -38.40
C SER A 5 -60.10 7.64 -37.21
N LYS A 6 -59.83 6.32 -37.29
CA LYS A 6 -59.01 5.59 -36.37
C LYS A 6 -57.53 5.94 -36.61
N SER A 7 -56.96 6.70 -35.66
CA SER A 7 -55.52 6.86 -35.55
C SER A 7 -54.84 5.49 -35.32
N GLN A 8 -54.11 5.00 -36.30
CA GLN A 8 -53.21 3.88 -36.16
C GLN A 8 -52.04 4.33 -35.30
N ASN A 9 -52.05 3.87 -34.05
CA ASN A 9 -50.87 3.96 -33.18
C ASN A 9 -49.77 3.06 -33.77
N SER A 10 -48.82 3.65 -34.49
CA SER A 10 -47.58 3.02 -34.94
C SER A 10 -46.77 2.65 -33.68
N ARG A 11 -46.93 1.41 -33.21
CA ARG A 11 -45.94 0.82 -32.32
C ARG A 11 -44.61 0.82 -33.07
N LYS A 12 -43.67 1.67 -32.59
CA LYS A 12 -42.27 1.56 -33.01
C LYS A 12 -41.84 0.12 -32.71
N ASP A 13 -41.68 -0.69 -33.73
CA ASP A 13 -41.04 -1.98 -33.65
C ASP A 13 -39.65 -1.76 -33.11
N ALA A 14 -39.38 -2.26 -31.89
CA ALA A 14 -38.04 -2.32 -31.34
C ALA A 14 -37.24 -3.22 -32.30
N SER A 15 -36.39 -2.61 -33.11
CA SER A 15 -35.56 -3.34 -34.07
C SER A 15 -34.77 -4.40 -33.31
N THR A 16 -34.98 -5.66 -33.69
CA THR A 16 -34.17 -6.77 -33.18
C THR A 16 -32.70 -6.47 -33.48
N PRO A 17 -31.80 -6.54 -32.50
CA PRO A 17 -30.37 -6.25 -32.72
C PRO A 17 -29.84 -7.18 -33.81
N SER A 18 -28.94 -6.65 -34.67
CA SER A 18 -28.32 -7.46 -35.71
C SER A 18 -27.64 -8.70 -35.11
N PRO A 19 -27.53 -9.82 -35.83
CA PRO A 19 -26.83 -11.03 -35.35
C PRO A 19 -25.41 -10.71 -34.83
N MET A 20 -24.72 -9.79 -35.48
CA MET A 20 -23.40 -9.34 -35.11
C MET A 20 -23.39 -8.58 -33.75
N ALA A 21 -24.37 -7.71 -33.51
CA ALA A 21 -24.54 -7.01 -32.25
C ALA A 21 -24.86 -7.98 -31.09
N HIS A 22 -25.61 -9.04 -31.37
CA HIS A 22 -25.90 -10.09 -30.39
C HIS A 22 -24.64 -10.89 -30.01
N ILE A 23 -23.84 -11.32 -30.97
CA ILE A 23 -22.55 -12.01 -30.75
C ILE A 23 -21.60 -11.11 -29.95
N PHE A 24 -21.46 -9.85 -30.35
CA PHE A 24 -20.62 -8.89 -29.62
C PHE A 24 -21.07 -8.73 -28.16
N GLY A 25 -22.36 -8.60 -27.92
CA GLY A 25 -22.93 -8.51 -26.56
C GLY A 25 -22.66 -9.76 -25.72
N MET A 26 -22.73 -10.96 -26.30
CA MET A 26 -22.38 -12.20 -25.60
C MET A 26 -20.90 -12.26 -25.22
N LEU A 27 -20.01 -11.92 -26.15
CA LEU A 27 -18.55 -11.91 -25.90
C LEU A 27 -18.18 -10.90 -24.83
N LEU A 28 -18.75 -9.70 -24.88
CA LEU A 28 -18.52 -8.65 -23.90
C LEU A 28 -19.03 -9.07 -22.51
N SER A 29 -20.21 -9.67 -22.42
CA SER A 29 -20.77 -10.18 -21.16
C SER A 29 -19.92 -11.32 -20.59
N GLY A 30 -19.42 -12.21 -21.43
CA GLY A 30 -18.50 -13.28 -21.03
C GLY A 30 -17.18 -12.74 -20.51
N ALA A 31 -16.57 -11.77 -21.22
CA ALA A 31 -15.33 -11.10 -20.79
C ALA A 31 -15.52 -10.37 -19.44
N LEU A 32 -16.64 -9.66 -19.26
CA LEU A 32 -17.00 -9.02 -17.99
C LEU A 32 -17.13 -10.04 -16.86
N GLY A 33 -17.81 -11.16 -17.10
CA GLY A 33 -17.95 -12.25 -16.12
C GLY A 33 -16.61 -12.84 -15.68
N ILE A 34 -15.71 -13.10 -16.64
CA ILE A 34 -14.33 -13.58 -16.35
C ILE A 34 -13.55 -12.54 -15.53
N SER A 35 -13.65 -11.25 -15.90
CA SER A 35 -12.98 -10.18 -15.19
C SER A 35 -13.49 -10.01 -13.76
N ILE A 36 -14.81 -10.12 -13.53
CA ILE A 36 -15.42 -10.10 -12.19
C ILE A 36 -14.94 -11.30 -11.37
N LEU A 37 -14.90 -12.50 -11.94
CA LEU A 37 -14.39 -13.69 -11.25
C LEU A 37 -12.90 -13.48 -10.84
N GLY A 38 -12.08 -12.97 -11.74
CA GLY A 38 -10.69 -12.62 -11.44
C GLY A 38 -10.58 -11.57 -10.32
N LEU A 39 -11.45 -10.55 -10.33
CA LEU A 39 -11.54 -9.53 -9.29
C LEU A 39 -11.90 -10.14 -7.93
N TRP A 40 -12.87 -11.04 -7.87
CA TRP A 40 -13.27 -11.71 -6.64
C TRP A 40 -12.17 -12.63 -6.09
N ILE A 41 -11.53 -13.42 -6.95
CA ILE A 41 -10.42 -14.29 -6.57
C ILE A 41 -9.26 -13.45 -6.01
N SER A 42 -8.87 -12.37 -6.69
CA SER A 42 -7.80 -11.49 -6.21
C SER A 42 -8.18 -10.75 -4.93
N ALA A 43 -9.43 -10.31 -4.78
CA ALA A 43 -9.93 -9.69 -3.54
C ALA A 43 -9.99 -10.69 -2.36
N ALA A 44 -10.30 -11.96 -2.62
CA ALA A 44 -10.36 -13.02 -1.62
C ALA A 44 -8.97 -13.53 -1.21
N SER A 45 -7.93 -13.29 -2.01
CA SER A 45 -6.56 -13.75 -1.76
C SER A 45 -6.03 -13.30 -0.39
N VAL A 46 -6.48 -12.16 0.12
CA VAL A 46 -6.06 -11.61 1.42
C VAL A 46 -6.41 -12.51 2.62
N TYR A 47 -7.33 -13.45 2.46
CA TYR A 47 -7.76 -14.37 3.52
C TYR A 47 -6.99 -15.69 3.54
N ILE A 48 -6.17 -15.93 2.53
CA ILE A 48 -5.47 -17.20 2.36
C ILE A 48 -4.01 -17.01 2.77
N ASP A 49 -3.56 -17.78 3.75
CA ASP A 49 -2.17 -17.77 4.18
C ASP A 49 -1.25 -18.24 3.03
N PRO A 50 -0.22 -17.46 2.65
CA PRO A 50 0.74 -17.85 1.61
C PRO A 50 1.48 -19.16 1.90
N ARG A 51 1.60 -19.57 3.15
CA ARG A 51 2.17 -20.87 3.55
C ARG A 51 1.31 -22.05 3.12
N LEU A 52 -0.01 -21.87 3.05
CA LEU A 52 -0.96 -22.88 2.56
C LEU A 52 -1.04 -22.88 1.04
N PHE A 53 -0.99 -21.70 0.43
CA PHE A 53 -1.05 -21.55 -1.03
C PHE A 53 -0.17 -20.35 -1.48
N LYS A 54 1.09 -20.66 -1.76
CA LYS A 54 2.12 -19.65 -2.05
C LYS A 54 1.78 -18.64 -3.18
N TRP A 55 0.94 -19.04 -4.14
CA TRP A 55 0.56 -18.18 -5.28
C TRP A 55 -0.40 -17.06 -4.91
N VAL A 56 -0.91 -17.04 -3.68
CA VAL A 56 -1.84 -16.00 -3.22
C VAL A 56 -1.25 -14.60 -3.27
N GLY A 57 0.06 -14.46 -3.04
CA GLY A 57 0.76 -13.17 -3.20
C GLY A 57 0.68 -12.62 -4.63
N VAL A 58 0.78 -13.51 -5.63
CA VAL A 58 0.62 -13.13 -7.05
C VAL A 58 -0.83 -12.74 -7.35
N LEU A 59 -1.81 -13.45 -6.78
CA LEU A 59 -3.23 -13.14 -6.96
C LEU A 59 -3.60 -11.77 -6.39
N GLY A 60 -3.06 -11.39 -5.24
CA GLY A 60 -3.26 -10.06 -4.65
C GLY A 60 -2.74 -8.93 -5.54
N LEU A 61 -1.56 -9.14 -6.16
CA LEU A 61 -0.99 -8.18 -7.11
C LEU A 61 -1.83 -8.00 -8.39
N ALA A 62 -2.64 -9.00 -8.76
CA ALA A 62 -3.52 -8.92 -9.92
C ALA A 62 -4.80 -8.09 -9.65
N PHE A 63 -5.09 -7.72 -8.40
CA PHE A 63 -6.31 -6.98 -8.03
C PHE A 63 -6.54 -5.72 -8.87
N PRO A 64 -5.59 -4.77 -9.04
CA PRO A 64 -5.83 -3.59 -9.85
C PRO A 64 -6.09 -3.90 -11.32
N ILE A 65 -5.46 -4.95 -11.88
CA ILE A 65 -5.67 -5.36 -13.27
C ILE A 65 -7.14 -5.76 -13.47
N PHE A 66 -7.67 -6.63 -12.60
CA PHE A 66 -9.06 -7.05 -12.68
C PHE A 66 -10.04 -5.93 -12.30
N LEU A 67 -9.68 -5.05 -11.37
CA LEU A 67 -10.50 -3.89 -11.02
C LEU A 67 -10.70 -2.95 -12.23
N PHE A 68 -9.61 -2.50 -12.84
CA PHE A 68 -9.68 -1.61 -13.99
C PHE A 68 -10.26 -2.31 -15.22
N GLY A 69 -9.94 -3.59 -15.44
CA GLY A 69 -10.55 -4.41 -16.49
C GLY A 69 -12.06 -4.53 -16.32
N THR A 70 -12.54 -4.80 -15.11
CA THR A 70 -13.97 -4.87 -14.79
C THR A 70 -14.66 -3.53 -14.99
N LEU A 71 -14.08 -2.43 -14.52
CA LEU A 71 -14.62 -1.08 -14.72
C LEU A 71 -14.72 -0.72 -16.21
N PHE A 72 -13.67 -0.99 -16.97
CA PHE A 72 -13.63 -0.73 -18.41
C PHE A 72 -14.69 -1.52 -19.18
N LEU A 73 -14.73 -2.85 -18.96
CA LEU A 73 -15.71 -3.72 -19.62
C LEU A 73 -17.15 -3.39 -19.18
N TRP A 74 -17.34 -2.99 -17.94
CA TRP A 74 -18.65 -2.58 -17.43
C TRP A 74 -19.13 -1.29 -18.10
N ILE A 75 -18.28 -0.26 -18.21
CA ILE A 75 -18.59 1.01 -18.89
C ILE A 75 -18.94 0.74 -20.36
N ILE A 76 -18.15 -0.08 -21.06
CA ILE A 76 -18.47 -0.48 -22.44
C ILE A 76 -19.80 -1.24 -22.49
N GLY A 77 -20.04 -2.14 -21.54
CA GLY A 77 -21.29 -2.89 -21.43
C GLY A 77 -22.52 -1.98 -21.29
N LEU A 78 -22.43 -0.89 -20.56
CA LEU A 78 -23.51 0.10 -20.43
C LEU A 78 -23.94 0.71 -21.77
N LEU A 79 -22.98 0.83 -22.72
CA LEU A 79 -23.22 1.46 -24.03
C LEU A 79 -23.80 0.48 -25.07
N PHE A 80 -23.44 -0.81 -25.00
CA PHE A 80 -23.68 -1.76 -26.09
C PHE A 80 -24.51 -2.98 -25.73
N VAL A 81 -24.83 -3.20 -24.45
CA VAL A 81 -25.50 -4.45 -24.00
C VAL A 81 -26.78 -4.15 -23.20
N PRO A 82 -27.78 -5.09 -23.21
CA PRO A 82 -29.04 -4.89 -22.50
C PRO A 82 -28.86 -4.70 -20.97
N ARG A 83 -29.85 -4.04 -20.37
CA ARG A 83 -29.91 -3.63 -18.94
C ARG A 83 -29.43 -4.64 -17.90
N LYS A 84 -29.41 -5.96 -18.19
CA LYS A 84 -28.98 -7.00 -17.23
C LYS A 84 -27.46 -7.01 -16.98
N THR A 85 -26.65 -6.53 -17.92
CA THR A 85 -25.17 -6.56 -17.81
C THR A 85 -24.64 -5.48 -16.86
N TRP A 86 -25.33 -4.34 -16.76
CA TRP A 86 -24.92 -3.33 -15.79
C TRP A 86 -25.11 -3.78 -14.33
N LEU A 87 -26.16 -4.55 -14.04
CA LEU A 87 -26.37 -5.16 -12.72
C LEU A 87 -25.23 -6.12 -12.35
N LEU A 88 -24.76 -6.92 -13.30
CA LEU A 88 -23.65 -7.84 -13.07
C LEU A 88 -22.36 -7.08 -12.67
N GLY A 89 -22.02 -6.01 -13.39
CA GLY A 89 -20.88 -5.18 -13.05
C GLY A 89 -21.02 -4.48 -11.70
N LEU A 90 -22.21 -3.94 -11.40
CA LEU A 90 -22.50 -3.30 -10.11
C LEU A 90 -22.37 -4.29 -8.94
N ILE A 91 -22.91 -5.49 -9.07
CA ILE A 91 -22.78 -6.55 -8.06
C ILE A 91 -21.31 -6.97 -7.92
N GLY A 92 -20.62 -7.17 -9.06
CA GLY A 92 -19.21 -7.56 -9.09
C GLY A 92 -18.31 -6.59 -8.34
N LEU A 93 -18.48 -5.30 -8.57
CA LEU A 93 -17.74 -4.23 -7.88
C LEU A 93 -18.21 -4.07 -6.42
N GLY A 94 -19.52 -4.16 -6.16
CA GLY A 94 -20.10 -4.02 -4.83
C GLY A 94 -19.59 -5.06 -3.84
N VAL A 95 -19.43 -6.33 -4.25
CA VAL A 95 -18.82 -7.39 -3.43
C VAL A 95 -17.40 -7.04 -3.01
N CYS A 96 -16.66 -6.32 -3.86
CA CYS A 96 -15.28 -5.90 -3.60
C CYS A 96 -15.17 -4.48 -3.02
N ALA A 97 -16.27 -3.79 -2.72
CA ALA A 97 -16.28 -2.38 -2.33
C ALA A 97 -15.30 -2.06 -1.19
N GLN A 98 -15.22 -2.91 -0.17
CA GLN A 98 -14.28 -2.72 0.94
C GLN A 98 -12.81 -2.81 0.48
N ARG A 99 -12.48 -3.68 -0.47
CA ARG A 99 -11.12 -3.80 -1.02
C ARG A 99 -10.80 -2.65 -1.94
N ILE A 100 -11.77 -2.24 -2.75
CA ILE A 100 -11.65 -1.05 -3.61
C ILE A 100 -11.40 0.18 -2.75
N TYR A 101 -12.17 0.36 -1.67
CA TYR A 101 -11.98 1.46 -0.73
C TYR A 101 -10.60 1.40 -0.02
N THR A 102 -10.13 0.21 0.35
CA THR A 102 -8.77 0.06 0.92
C THR A 102 -7.69 0.40 -0.11
N TYR A 103 -7.91 0.07 -1.38
CA TYR A 103 -6.95 0.33 -2.46
C TYR A 103 -6.91 1.81 -2.85
N CYS A 104 -8.07 2.45 -2.92
CA CYS A 104 -8.24 3.85 -3.30
C CYS A 104 -9.32 4.49 -2.42
N PRO A 105 -8.99 4.91 -1.18
CA PRO A 105 -9.94 5.60 -0.31
C PRO A 105 -10.33 6.96 -0.88
N ILE A 106 -11.57 7.38 -0.63
CA ILE A 106 -12.12 8.65 -1.08
C ILE A 106 -12.73 9.36 0.14
N HIS A 107 -12.13 10.47 0.54
CA HIS A 107 -12.56 11.30 1.64
C HIS A 107 -12.77 12.75 1.14
N PRO A 108 -13.93 13.07 0.56
CA PRO A 108 -14.14 14.36 -0.13
C PRO A 108 -14.14 15.57 0.80
N PHE A 109 -14.20 15.37 2.12
CA PHE A 109 -14.32 16.42 3.12
C PHE A 109 -13.14 16.47 4.11
N ILE A 110 -12.05 15.74 3.87
CA ILE A 110 -10.85 15.93 4.67
C ILE A 110 -10.19 17.23 4.21
N ASP A 111 -10.19 18.21 5.10
CA ASP A 111 -9.47 19.47 4.91
C ASP A 111 -7.97 19.18 4.88
N ASN A 112 -7.35 19.39 3.72
CA ASN A 112 -5.89 19.28 3.58
C ASN A 112 -5.16 20.50 4.18
N GLU A 113 -5.90 21.48 4.69
CA GLU A 113 -5.33 22.66 5.32
C GLU A 113 -4.80 22.28 6.72
N THR A 114 -3.58 22.70 6.95
CA THR A 114 -2.78 22.59 8.17
C THR A 114 -3.62 22.56 9.45
N THR A 115 -3.85 21.37 9.97
CA THR A 115 -4.37 21.23 11.32
C THR A 115 -3.32 21.83 12.24
N THR A 116 -3.63 22.96 12.90
CA THR A 116 -2.75 23.59 13.88
C THR A 116 -2.32 22.53 14.88
N ALA A 117 -1.00 22.36 15.01
CA ALA A 117 -0.41 21.40 15.93
C ALA A 117 -1.00 21.60 17.32
N THR A 118 -1.77 20.62 17.78
CA THR A 118 -2.30 20.59 19.14
C THR A 118 -1.50 19.60 19.96
N THR A 119 -1.36 19.84 21.26
CA THR A 119 -0.63 18.97 22.21
C THR A 119 -1.19 17.54 22.29
N ASN A 120 -2.23 17.22 21.53
CA ASN A 120 -2.93 15.95 21.50
C ASN A 120 -2.69 15.15 20.19
N GLN A 121 -1.76 15.59 19.36
CA GLN A 121 -1.50 14.97 18.06
C GLN A 121 -0.09 14.40 18.01
N ILE A 122 0.09 13.35 17.22
CA ILE A 122 1.39 12.79 16.86
C ILE A 122 1.46 12.74 15.32
N LYS A 123 2.46 13.39 14.74
CA LYS A 123 2.78 13.26 13.33
C LYS A 123 3.84 12.19 13.12
N VAL A 124 3.51 11.20 12.32
CA VAL A 124 4.38 10.07 11.98
C VAL A 124 4.73 10.12 10.50
N VAL A 125 5.99 9.88 10.18
CA VAL A 125 6.50 9.70 8.81
C VAL A 125 7.15 8.33 8.72
N SER A 126 6.89 7.58 7.65
CA SER A 126 7.63 6.38 7.29
C SER A 126 8.23 6.55 5.90
N TYR A 127 9.52 6.25 5.77
CA TYR A 127 10.25 6.47 4.53
C TYR A 127 11.36 5.43 4.31
N ASN A 128 11.23 4.62 3.27
CA ASN A 128 12.36 3.86 2.75
C ASN A 128 13.29 4.84 2.03
N THR A 129 14.46 5.11 2.62
CA THR A 129 15.35 6.20 2.21
C THR A 129 16.32 5.83 1.10
N PHE A 130 16.33 4.58 0.67
CA PHE A 130 17.26 4.08 -0.34
C PHE A 130 18.71 4.52 -0.07
N PHE A 131 19.22 4.15 1.12
CA PHE A 131 20.55 4.49 1.60
C PHE A 131 20.79 6.01 1.70
N PHE A 132 19.78 6.76 2.10
CA PHE A 132 19.78 8.22 2.12
C PHE A 132 20.25 8.83 0.79
N GLY A 133 19.78 8.26 -0.35
CA GLY A 133 20.05 8.79 -1.68
C GLY A 133 21.41 8.45 -2.27
N ARG A 134 22.23 7.61 -1.61
CA ARG A 134 23.53 7.11 -2.08
C ARG A 134 24.61 8.14 -2.42
N GLY A 135 24.43 9.43 -2.13
CA GLY A 135 25.40 10.50 -2.40
C GLY A 135 25.36 11.59 -1.35
N MET A 136 26.51 12.25 -1.06
CA MET A 136 26.60 13.22 0.04
C MET A 136 25.67 14.44 -0.15
N GLU A 137 25.56 14.98 -1.36
CA GLU A 137 24.63 16.10 -1.64
C GLU A 137 23.16 15.67 -1.49
N GLN A 138 22.85 14.46 -1.95
CA GLN A 138 21.52 13.86 -1.85
C GLN A 138 21.15 13.58 -0.40
N GLN A 139 22.10 13.12 0.42
CA GLN A 139 21.89 12.93 1.86
C GLN A 139 21.51 14.25 2.54
N ASP A 140 22.19 15.35 2.18
CA ASP A 140 21.94 16.65 2.77
C ASP A 140 20.53 17.17 2.49
N GLU A 141 20.06 17.01 1.27
CA GLU A 141 18.72 17.41 0.87
C GLU A 141 17.64 16.51 1.50
N LEU A 142 17.89 15.21 1.54
CA LEU A 142 16.96 14.27 2.15
C LEU A 142 16.85 14.49 3.66
N VAL A 143 17.95 14.73 4.35
CA VAL A 143 17.92 15.06 5.79
C VAL A 143 17.19 16.37 6.05
N ARG A 144 17.41 17.42 5.24
CA ARG A 144 16.64 18.67 5.34
C ARG A 144 15.16 18.43 5.12
N TYR A 145 14.82 17.67 4.08
CA TYR A 145 13.44 17.29 3.80
C TYR A 145 12.79 16.61 5.01
N LEU A 146 13.48 15.66 5.66
CA LEU A 146 12.96 14.97 6.85
C LEU A 146 12.78 15.91 8.04
N ILE A 147 13.71 16.85 8.27
CA ILE A 147 13.60 17.88 9.31
C ILE A 147 12.41 18.81 9.03
N ASP A 148 12.20 19.21 7.79
CA ASP A 148 11.11 20.11 7.36
C ASP A 148 9.73 19.43 7.46
N GLN A 149 9.68 18.10 7.59
CA GLN A 149 8.44 17.40 7.89
C GLN A 149 7.87 17.76 9.27
N HIS A 150 8.68 18.26 10.21
CA HIS A 150 8.27 18.56 11.58
C HIS A 150 7.48 17.39 12.21
N ALA A 151 7.95 16.17 11.99
CA ALA A 151 7.30 14.96 12.50
C ALA A 151 7.79 14.63 13.92
N ASP A 152 6.89 14.13 14.76
CA ASP A 152 7.23 13.65 16.10
C ASP A 152 7.98 12.31 16.04
N ILE A 153 7.67 11.50 15.02
CA ILE A 153 8.27 10.18 14.80
C ILE A 153 8.54 10.01 13.30
N ILE A 154 9.79 9.69 12.96
CA ILE A 154 10.20 9.30 11.62
C ILE A 154 10.78 7.89 11.70
N CYS A 155 10.17 6.95 11.01
CA CYS A 155 10.68 5.60 10.83
C CYS A 155 11.31 5.50 9.44
N PHE A 156 12.56 5.07 9.35
CA PHE A 156 13.23 4.90 8.06
C PHE A 156 13.68 3.46 7.85
N GLN A 157 13.66 3.01 6.60
CA GLN A 157 14.15 1.74 6.11
C GLN A 157 15.21 2.01 5.04
N GLU A 158 16.03 1.01 4.74
CA GLU A 158 17.21 1.14 3.88
C GLU A 158 18.05 2.37 4.25
N GLY A 159 18.38 2.48 5.52
CA GLY A 159 19.23 3.57 6.03
C GLY A 159 20.68 3.45 5.58
N GLU A 160 21.46 4.47 5.86
CA GLU A 160 22.91 4.50 5.59
C GLU A 160 23.66 3.50 6.50
N ALA A 161 24.44 2.63 5.90
CA ALA A 161 25.20 1.62 6.64
C ALA A 161 26.59 2.08 7.08
N ASN A 162 27.10 3.20 6.53
CA ASN A 162 28.41 3.74 6.91
C ASN A 162 28.30 4.52 8.24
N PRO A 163 29.02 4.10 9.30
CA PRO A 163 28.93 4.74 10.62
C PRO A 163 29.30 6.23 10.65
N ASP A 164 30.23 6.66 9.79
CA ASP A 164 30.65 8.07 9.76
C ASP A 164 29.59 8.94 9.07
N ASN A 165 28.91 8.42 8.08
CA ASN A 165 27.77 9.10 7.46
C ASN A 165 26.56 9.16 8.40
N LEU A 166 26.29 8.07 9.13
CA LEU A 166 25.24 8.06 10.15
C LEU A 166 25.47 9.12 11.23
N LYS A 167 26.70 9.26 11.75
CA LYS A 167 27.04 10.33 12.71
C LYS A 167 26.82 11.73 12.14
N LYS A 168 27.08 11.94 10.85
CA LYS A 168 26.80 13.21 10.18
C LYS A 168 25.29 13.46 10.11
N ILE A 169 24.50 12.44 9.77
CA ILE A 169 23.04 12.52 9.75
C ILE A 169 22.52 12.85 11.15
N GLU A 170 22.97 12.14 12.18
CA GLU A 170 22.62 12.42 13.59
C GLU A 170 22.93 13.86 13.98
N SER A 171 24.13 14.36 13.65
CA SER A 171 24.56 15.71 14.01
C SER A 171 23.68 16.81 13.42
N ARG A 172 22.97 16.54 12.32
CA ARG A 172 22.05 17.48 11.67
C ARG A 172 20.65 17.51 12.32
N PHE A 173 20.24 16.40 12.89
CA PHE A 173 19.03 16.37 13.72
C PHE A 173 19.26 16.93 15.13
N ALA A 174 20.49 16.89 15.63
CA ALA A 174 20.86 17.30 16.98
C ALA A 174 20.59 18.78 17.35
N PRO A 175 20.62 19.79 16.44
CA PRO A 175 20.28 21.17 16.80
C PRO A 175 18.81 21.41 17.11
N THR A 176 17.92 20.51 16.73
CA THR A 176 16.52 20.55 17.15
C THR A 176 16.41 20.00 18.57
N PRO A 177 15.76 20.69 19.50
CA PRO A 177 16.00 20.51 20.94
C PRO A 177 15.57 19.19 21.53
N THR A 178 15.24 18.16 20.80
CA THR A 178 14.93 16.83 21.35
C THR A 178 14.64 15.78 20.27
N HIS A 179 15.65 15.39 19.51
CA HIS A 179 15.48 14.19 18.70
C HIS A 179 16.36 13.06 19.23
N TYR A 180 15.74 11.96 19.55
CA TYR A 180 16.40 10.71 19.90
C TYR A 180 16.46 9.87 18.64
N ILE A 181 17.65 9.38 18.30
CA ILE A 181 17.89 8.56 17.11
C ILE A 181 18.36 7.20 17.57
N SER A 182 17.78 6.18 17.02
CA SER A 182 18.23 4.80 17.18
C SER A 182 18.10 4.06 15.87
N TYR A 183 19.14 3.34 15.51
CA TYR A 183 19.20 2.53 14.31
C TYR A 183 20.01 1.26 14.58
N GLU A 184 19.66 0.19 13.92
CA GLU A 184 20.43 -1.05 13.89
C GLU A 184 20.32 -1.69 12.51
N GLY A 185 21.30 -2.51 12.20
CA GLY A 185 21.30 -3.26 10.97
C GLY A 185 22.64 -3.86 10.64
N THR A 186 22.70 -4.43 9.46
CA THR A 186 23.91 -4.95 8.83
C THR A 186 24.36 -3.99 7.71
N GLN A 187 25.44 -4.34 7.01
CA GLN A 187 25.83 -3.58 5.82
C GLN A 187 24.79 -3.58 4.69
N GLU A 188 23.84 -4.51 4.75
CA GLU A 188 22.80 -4.68 3.72
C GLU A 188 21.43 -4.06 4.11
N GLU A 189 21.23 -3.79 5.42
CA GLU A 189 19.96 -3.28 5.91
C GLU A 189 20.15 -2.45 7.17
N VAL A 190 19.71 -1.21 7.16
CA VAL A 190 19.61 -0.35 8.34
C VAL A 190 18.18 0.14 8.49
N VAL A 191 17.57 -0.20 9.62
CA VAL A 191 16.25 0.26 10.03
C VAL A 191 16.39 1.13 11.25
N GLY A 192 15.74 2.29 11.27
CA GLY A 192 15.89 3.20 12.39
C GLY A 192 14.70 4.10 12.64
N ILE A 193 14.78 4.83 13.74
CA ILE A 193 13.78 5.77 14.19
C ILE A 193 14.44 7.09 14.62
N ILE A 194 13.79 8.19 14.28
CA ILE A 194 14.07 9.52 14.81
C ILE A 194 12.81 9.93 15.56
N SER A 195 12.93 10.27 16.83
CA SER A 195 11.79 10.51 17.72
C SER A 195 11.97 11.77 18.53
N ALA A 196 10.90 12.56 18.66
CA ALA A 196 10.81 13.64 19.65
C ALA A 196 10.70 13.12 21.09
N TYR A 197 10.48 11.82 21.28
CA TYR A 197 10.31 11.18 22.59
C TYR A 197 11.50 10.29 22.92
N PRO A 198 11.95 10.22 24.20
CA PRO A 198 13.04 9.35 24.61
C PRO A 198 12.78 7.89 24.23
N ILE A 199 13.78 7.24 23.69
CA ILE A 199 13.75 5.82 23.34
C ILE A 199 14.20 5.03 24.56
N LEU A 200 13.27 4.25 25.15
CA LEU A 200 13.52 3.43 26.32
C LEU A 200 14.13 2.07 25.96
N GLU A 201 13.74 1.54 24.80
CA GLU A 201 14.19 0.23 24.32
C GLU A 201 14.08 0.14 22.81
N GLN A 202 15.04 -0.52 22.20
CA GLN A 202 15.01 -1.00 20.83
C GLN A 202 15.18 -2.51 20.84
N LYS A 203 14.34 -3.23 20.11
CA LYS A 203 14.36 -4.68 20.06
C LYS A 203 14.20 -5.16 18.62
N LEU A 204 15.11 -6.00 18.15
CA LEU A 204 14.93 -6.76 16.93
C LEU A 204 13.77 -7.74 17.10
N ILE A 205 12.76 -7.67 16.26
CA ILE A 205 11.63 -8.61 16.26
C ILE A 205 11.96 -9.80 15.37
N ILE A 206 12.34 -9.55 14.12
CA ILE A 206 12.73 -10.57 13.14
C ILE A 206 13.60 -9.92 12.05
N ALA A 207 14.51 -10.70 11.46
CA ALA A 207 15.32 -10.29 10.32
C ALA A 207 15.45 -11.39 9.28
N TYR A 208 15.50 -10.97 8.03
CA TYR A 208 15.92 -11.75 6.86
C TYR A 208 17.03 -10.97 6.14
N PRO A 209 17.82 -11.57 5.24
CA PRO A 209 18.81 -10.86 4.48
C PRO A 209 18.20 -9.65 3.74
N GLY A 210 18.66 -8.43 4.05
CA GLY A 210 18.17 -7.18 3.49
C GLY A 210 16.81 -6.70 3.97
N ASN A 211 16.24 -7.27 5.04
CA ASN A 211 14.94 -6.85 5.60
C ASN A 211 14.87 -7.14 7.11
N ALA A 212 14.38 -6.20 7.89
CA ALA A 212 14.23 -6.37 9.33
C ALA A 212 13.03 -5.61 9.90
N ILE A 213 12.53 -6.05 11.03
CA ILE A 213 11.49 -5.38 11.80
C ILE A 213 12.02 -5.12 13.21
N TYR A 214 11.94 -3.86 13.65
CA TYR A 214 12.32 -3.43 14.97
C TYR A 214 11.14 -2.85 15.73
N GLY A 215 11.07 -3.17 17.00
CA GLY A 215 10.14 -2.57 17.97
C GLY A 215 10.86 -1.58 18.85
N TYR A 216 10.23 -0.44 19.12
CA TYR A 216 10.72 0.62 19.97
C TYR A 216 9.72 0.91 21.08
N ARG A 217 10.20 1.11 22.32
CA ARG A 217 9.40 1.68 23.40
C ARG A 217 9.82 3.13 23.59
N LEU A 218 8.87 4.04 23.47
CA LEU A 218 9.09 5.47 23.62
C LEU A 218 8.44 5.99 24.89
N GLN A 219 9.09 6.97 25.54
CA GLN A 219 8.53 7.69 26.69
C GLN A 219 7.72 8.89 26.21
N HIS A 220 6.46 8.70 25.91
CA HIS A 220 5.56 9.79 25.58
C HIS A 220 5.00 10.42 26.87
N PRO A 221 4.66 11.75 26.91
CA PRO A 221 4.06 12.40 28.11
C PRO A 221 2.80 11.70 28.65
N ARG A 222 2.07 10.96 27.81
CA ARG A 222 0.87 10.18 28.20
C ARG A 222 1.17 8.73 28.62
N GLY A 223 2.42 8.34 28.72
CA GLY A 223 2.85 6.98 29.02
C GLY A 223 3.69 6.34 27.92
N GLU A 224 3.94 5.06 28.04
CA GLU A 224 4.74 4.34 27.04
C GLU A 224 3.97 4.18 25.72
N LEU A 225 4.66 4.45 24.62
CA LEU A 225 4.19 4.27 23.26
C LEU A 225 5.05 3.22 22.57
N ILE A 226 4.41 2.23 21.96
CA ILE A 226 5.09 1.21 21.16
C ILE A 226 5.10 1.65 19.70
N VAL A 227 6.28 1.69 19.09
CA VAL A 227 6.44 1.93 17.66
C VAL A 227 7.08 0.69 17.05
N VAL A 228 6.50 0.18 15.96
CA VAL A 228 7.06 -0.93 15.18
C VAL A 228 7.43 -0.40 13.81
N ASN A 229 8.72 -0.43 13.50
CA ASN A 229 9.23 -0.06 12.18
C ASN A 229 9.48 -1.33 11.37
N CYS A 230 8.75 -1.47 10.27
CA CYS A 230 8.73 -2.66 9.45
C CYS A 230 9.46 -2.43 8.12
N HIS A 231 10.42 -3.28 7.80
CA HIS A 231 10.83 -3.51 6.43
C HIS A 231 10.57 -5.00 6.14
N PHE A 232 9.37 -5.29 5.65
CA PHE A 232 8.97 -6.65 5.30
C PHE A 232 9.72 -7.17 4.07
N ARG A 233 9.81 -8.49 3.95
CA ARG A 233 10.54 -9.16 2.89
C ARG A 233 10.22 -8.62 1.51
N SER A 234 11.23 -8.12 0.81
CA SER A 234 11.11 -7.58 -0.54
C SER A 234 10.82 -8.68 -1.56
N ASN A 235 10.18 -8.31 -2.67
CA ASN A 235 9.87 -9.26 -3.74
C ASN A 235 11.11 -9.68 -4.56
N LEU A 236 12.32 -9.25 -4.16
CA LEU A 236 13.59 -9.56 -4.82
C LEU A 236 13.59 -9.23 -6.33
N LEU A 237 12.84 -8.19 -6.70
CA LEU A 237 12.74 -7.70 -8.07
C LEU A 237 13.90 -6.75 -8.38
N SER A 238 15.15 -7.20 -8.20
CA SER A 238 16.33 -6.38 -8.42
C SER A 238 16.97 -6.65 -9.79
N GLY A 239 17.51 -5.59 -10.39
CA GLY A 239 18.37 -5.64 -11.57
C GLY A 239 17.72 -6.32 -12.79
N PRO A 240 18.36 -7.34 -13.38
CA PRO A 240 17.95 -7.92 -14.66
C PRO A 240 16.53 -8.46 -14.70
N THR A 241 15.98 -8.90 -13.55
CA THR A 241 14.62 -9.45 -13.48
C THR A 241 13.56 -8.35 -13.67
N LEU A 242 13.80 -7.17 -13.09
CA LEU A 242 12.88 -6.04 -13.23
C LEU A 242 13.02 -5.35 -14.58
N GLU A 243 14.24 -5.23 -15.09
CA GLU A 243 14.52 -4.70 -16.42
C GLU A 243 13.89 -5.59 -17.50
N GLY A 244 14.10 -6.90 -17.41
CA GLY A 244 13.48 -7.87 -18.32
C GLY A 244 11.95 -7.82 -18.30
N TYR A 245 11.33 -7.62 -17.11
CA TYR A 245 9.88 -7.43 -16.99
C TYR A 245 9.43 -6.12 -17.64
N THR A 246 10.15 -5.03 -17.42
CA THR A 246 9.85 -3.71 -17.99
C THR A 246 9.98 -3.73 -19.50
N ASP A 247 11.02 -4.36 -20.03
CA ASP A 247 11.24 -4.51 -21.47
C ASP A 247 10.17 -5.38 -22.14
N MET A 248 9.71 -6.43 -21.45
CA MET A 248 8.59 -7.25 -21.89
C MET A 248 7.28 -6.44 -21.94
N MET A 249 7.00 -5.64 -20.91
CA MET A 249 5.82 -4.76 -20.87
C MET A 249 5.82 -3.70 -21.97
N HIS A 250 7.00 -3.20 -22.35
CA HIS A 250 7.15 -2.21 -23.43
C HIS A 250 7.33 -2.83 -24.80
N GLY A 251 7.26 -4.15 -24.95
CA GLY A 251 7.45 -4.84 -26.23
C GLY A 251 8.87 -4.72 -26.81
N LYS A 252 9.85 -4.35 -25.98
CA LYS A 252 11.26 -4.15 -26.36
C LYS A 252 12.12 -5.39 -26.18
N SER A 253 11.58 -6.45 -25.58
CA SER A 253 12.33 -7.68 -25.34
C SER A 253 12.72 -8.35 -26.65
N LYS A 254 14.03 -8.49 -26.87
CA LYS A 254 14.61 -9.25 -27.98
C LYS A 254 14.75 -10.75 -27.65
N GLU A 255 14.35 -11.16 -26.45
CA GLU A 255 14.43 -12.54 -26.01
C GLU A 255 13.40 -13.42 -26.71
N ASP A 256 13.72 -14.70 -26.88
CA ASP A 256 12.77 -15.67 -27.38
C ASP A 256 11.63 -15.94 -26.38
N LYS A 257 10.51 -16.46 -26.85
CA LYS A 257 9.33 -16.73 -26.02
C LYS A 257 9.61 -17.68 -24.85
N ARG A 258 10.60 -18.57 -24.96
CA ARG A 258 10.97 -19.54 -23.92
C ARG A 258 11.74 -18.86 -22.79
N SER A 259 12.65 -17.93 -23.11
CA SER A 259 13.38 -17.11 -22.15
C SER A 259 12.42 -16.22 -21.38
N GLN A 260 11.52 -15.51 -22.07
CA GLN A 260 10.48 -14.68 -21.47
C GLN A 260 9.59 -15.48 -20.49
N TRP A 261 9.17 -16.69 -20.88
CA TRP A 261 8.38 -17.56 -20.02
C TRP A 261 9.14 -17.98 -18.74
N ASN A 262 10.42 -18.35 -18.88
CA ASN A 262 11.26 -18.74 -17.74
C ASN A 262 11.46 -17.54 -16.78
N ASN A 263 11.70 -16.35 -17.29
CA ASN A 263 11.86 -15.13 -16.51
C ASN A 263 10.56 -14.79 -15.76
N THR A 264 9.42 -14.90 -16.41
CA THR A 264 8.09 -14.69 -15.78
C THR A 264 7.82 -15.71 -14.67
N LYS A 265 8.12 -16.99 -14.90
CA LYS A 265 7.97 -18.04 -13.89
C LYS A 265 8.88 -17.80 -12.68
N THR A 266 10.11 -17.39 -12.91
CA THR A 266 11.06 -17.03 -11.85
C THR A 266 10.57 -15.85 -11.04
N LEU A 267 10.06 -14.81 -11.69
CA LEU A 267 9.47 -13.64 -11.06
C LEU A 267 8.30 -14.03 -10.13
N PHE A 268 7.33 -14.77 -10.64
CA PHE A 268 6.20 -15.22 -9.83
C PHE A 268 6.62 -16.13 -8.68
N SER A 269 7.64 -16.98 -8.88
CA SER A 269 8.17 -17.82 -7.81
C SER A 269 8.82 -16.99 -6.69
N LYS A 270 9.56 -15.93 -7.03
CA LYS A 270 10.14 -15.01 -6.04
C LYS A 270 9.06 -14.29 -5.24
N ILE A 271 8.03 -13.73 -5.91
CA ILE A 271 6.90 -13.07 -5.26
C ILE A 271 6.18 -14.03 -4.30
N ALA A 272 5.94 -15.27 -4.75
CA ALA A 272 5.28 -16.28 -3.94
C ALA A 272 6.10 -16.67 -2.70
N HIS A 273 7.42 -16.77 -2.83
CA HIS A 273 8.33 -17.05 -1.73
C HIS A 273 8.38 -15.90 -0.72
N SER A 274 8.54 -14.67 -1.19
CA SER A 274 8.54 -13.49 -0.33
C SER A 274 7.22 -13.31 0.43
N ALA A 275 6.09 -13.66 -0.19
CA ALA A 275 4.80 -13.61 0.50
C ALA A 275 4.74 -14.59 1.67
N THR A 276 5.36 -15.77 1.55
CA THR A 276 5.47 -16.76 2.64
C THR A 276 6.32 -16.20 3.79
N GLU A 277 7.50 -15.65 3.48
CA GLU A 277 8.39 -15.05 4.48
C GLU A 277 7.71 -13.85 5.17
N ARG A 278 6.97 -13.02 4.44
CA ARG A 278 6.17 -11.93 5.04
C ARG A 278 5.12 -12.44 6.03
N SER A 279 4.52 -13.61 5.80
CA SER A 279 3.58 -14.20 6.76
C SER A 279 4.26 -14.51 8.09
N GLU A 280 5.47 -15.07 8.06
CA GLU A 280 6.27 -15.36 9.27
C GLU A 280 6.67 -14.06 9.99
N MET A 281 7.01 -13.02 9.24
CA MET A 281 7.33 -11.71 9.80
C MET A 281 6.11 -11.08 10.51
N VAL A 282 4.89 -11.23 9.95
CA VAL A 282 3.67 -10.75 10.62
C VAL A 282 3.40 -11.53 11.92
N ASP A 283 3.59 -12.84 11.93
CA ASP A 283 3.42 -13.65 13.15
C ASP A 283 4.39 -13.19 14.25
N ALA A 284 5.66 -12.89 13.91
CA ALA A 284 6.62 -12.34 14.86
C ALA A 284 6.20 -10.94 15.39
N VAL A 285 5.59 -10.10 14.55
CA VAL A 285 5.01 -8.82 14.99
C VAL A 285 3.83 -9.04 15.94
N GLU A 286 2.95 -9.99 15.65
CA GLU A 286 1.83 -10.37 16.53
C GLU A 286 2.33 -10.79 17.91
N ASP A 287 3.34 -11.66 17.98
CA ASP A 287 3.96 -12.11 19.23
C ASP A 287 4.59 -10.95 20.01
N TYR A 288 5.25 -10.02 19.31
CA TYR A 288 5.81 -8.83 19.95
C TYR A 288 4.71 -7.92 20.52
N LEU A 289 3.65 -7.67 19.77
CA LEU A 289 2.53 -6.83 20.25
C LEU A 289 1.77 -7.50 21.40
N ALA A 290 1.66 -8.82 21.42
CA ALA A 290 1.05 -9.56 22.53
C ALA A 290 1.81 -9.35 23.86
N GLN A 291 3.14 -9.18 23.83
CA GLN A 291 3.97 -8.86 24.99
C GLN A 291 3.73 -7.42 25.50
N HIS A 292 3.18 -6.53 24.66
CA HIS A 292 2.92 -5.12 24.95
C HIS A 292 1.42 -4.79 25.02
N LYS A 293 0.59 -5.80 25.30
CA LYS A 293 -0.87 -5.67 25.35
C LYS A 293 -1.32 -4.51 26.24
N GLY A 294 -2.23 -3.70 25.73
CA GLY A 294 -2.81 -2.56 26.43
C GLY A 294 -2.00 -1.27 26.32
N LYS A 295 -0.86 -1.28 25.64
CA LYS A 295 -0.11 -0.05 25.31
C LYS A 295 -0.55 0.49 23.94
N PRO A 296 -0.54 1.82 23.76
CA PRO A 296 -0.73 2.44 22.45
C PRO A 296 0.33 1.98 21.47
N VAL A 297 -0.06 1.70 20.22
CA VAL A 297 0.80 1.17 19.17
C VAL A 297 0.71 2.02 17.93
N ILE A 298 1.86 2.32 17.33
CA ILE A 298 2.02 2.81 15.97
C ILE A 298 2.90 1.79 15.23
N LEU A 299 2.44 1.29 14.09
CA LEU A 299 3.18 0.37 13.25
C LEU A 299 3.26 0.96 11.85
N CYS A 300 4.46 1.12 11.32
CA CYS A 300 4.66 1.68 9.99
C CYS A 300 5.86 1.06 9.29
N GLY A 301 5.99 1.32 8.00
CA GLY A 301 7.14 0.88 7.22
C GLY A 301 6.80 0.45 5.81
N ASP A 302 7.82 -0.07 5.15
CA ASP A 302 7.71 -0.71 3.85
C ASP A 302 7.24 -2.16 4.02
N PHE A 303 6.03 -2.42 3.55
CA PHE A 303 5.46 -3.77 3.61
C PHE A 303 5.86 -4.64 2.42
N ASN A 304 6.45 -4.03 1.39
CA ASN A 304 6.74 -4.70 0.13
C ASN A 304 5.53 -5.45 -0.47
N ASP A 305 4.32 -5.02 -0.06
CA ASP A 305 3.06 -5.64 -0.44
C ASP A 305 1.94 -4.59 -0.60
N THR A 306 0.99 -4.85 -1.49
CA THR A 306 -0.05 -3.90 -1.86
C THR A 306 -1.16 -3.77 -0.81
N PRO A 307 -2.05 -2.75 -0.90
CA PRO A 307 -3.18 -2.59 0.03
C PRO A 307 -4.14 -3.79 0.04
N VAL A 308 -4.20 -4.55 -1.06
CA VAL A 308 -4.99 -5.77 -1.17
C VAL A 308 -4.05 -6.97 -1.13
N SER A 309 -3.51 -7.25 0.06
CA SER A 309 -2.58 -8.35 0.31
C SER A 309 -2.86 -9.04 1.63
N TYR A 310 -2.35 -10.27 1.78
CA TYR A 310 -2.42 -11.02 3.02
C TYR A 310 -1.66 -10.30 4.15
N THR A 311 -0.44 -9.83 3.88
CA THR A 311 0.42 -9.12 4.85
C THR A 311 -0.31 -7.93 5.48
N ARG A 312 -0.81 -7.02 4.65
CA ARG A 312 -1.56 -5.86 5.12
C ARG A 312 -2.84 -6.24 5.85
N TYR A 313 -3.58 -7.25 5.36
CA TYR A 313 -4.79 -7.74 5.99
C TYR A 313 -4.51 -8.31 7.39
N ARG A 314 -3.48 -9.11 7.54
CA ARG A 314 -3.07 -9.70 8.83
C ARG A 314 -2.68 -8.61 9.83
N VAL A 315 -1.88 -7.62 9.44
CA VAL A 315 -1.56 -6.48 10.32
C VAL A 315 -2.82 -5.75 10.79
N ALA A 316 -3.77 -5.48 9.88
CA ALA A 316 -5.05 -4.89 10.28
C ALA A 316 -5.85 -5.79 11.24
N SER A 317 -5.77 -7.12 11.09
CA SER A 317 -6.47 -8.08 11.96
C SER A 317 -5.91 -8.15 13.39
N LEU A 318 -4.74 -7.57 13.64
CA LEU A 318 -4.18 -7.39 14.99
C LEU A 318 -4.89 -6.27 15.79
N GLY A 319 -5.97 -5.71 15.27
CA GLY A 319 -6.72 -4.62 15.89
C GLY A 319 -6.14 -3.24 15.60
N LEU A 320 -5.33 -3.13 14.54
CA LEU A 320 -4.74 -1.88 14.09
C LEU A 320 -5.53 -1.26 12.94
N THR A 321 -5.67 0.05 12.98
CA THR A 321 -6.35 0.87 11.96
C THR A 321 -5.34 1.40 10.95
N ASP A 322 -5.57 1.17 9.66
CA ASP A 322 -4.76 1.72 8.57
C ASP A 322 -5.07 3.21 8.39
N ALA A 323 -4.09 4.06 8.68
CA ALA A 323 -4.25 5.51 8.65
C ALA A 323 -4.58 6.04 7.24
N PHE A 324 -3.97 5.48 6.19
CA PHE A 324 -4.25 5.94 4.83
C PHE A 324 -5.66 5.53 4.36
N ARG A 325 -6.12 4.36 4.78
CA ARG A 325 -7.49 3.94 4.49
C ARG A 325 -8.53 4.85 5.17
N GLU A 326 -8.27 5.33 6.39
CA GLU A 326 -9.23 6.10 7.18
C GLU A 326 -9.14 7.62 6.92
N ALA A 327 -7.96 8.13 6.54
CA ALA A 327 -7.72 9.57 6.43
C ALA A 327 -6.86 9.98 5.23
N GLY A 328 -6.63 9.07 4.28
CA GLY A 328 -5.91 9.34 3.04
C GLY A 328 -6.84 9.52 1.85
N GLN A 329 -6.30 9.90 0.70
CA GLN A 329 -7.05 10.15 -0.54
C GLN A 329 -6.37 9.52 -1.74
N GLY A 330 -7.15 8.83 -2.59
CA GLY A 330 -6.67 8.29 -3.85
C GLY A 330 -5.80 7.05 -3.71
N PHE A 331 -4.92 6.81 -4.66
CA PHE A 331 -4.06 5.61 -4.68
C PHE A 331 -2.90 5.68 -3.70
N GLY A 332 -2.32 6.86 -3.47
CA GLY A 332 -1.18 7.07 -2.59
C GLY A 332 0.03 6.21 -2.98
N PHE A 333 0.48 6.32 -4.22
CA PHE A 333 1.61 5.54 -4.71
C PHE A 333 2.89 5.89 -3.98
N SER A 334 3.32 5.03 -3.08
CA SER A 334 4.52 5.21 -2.27
C SER A 334 5.78 4.60 -2.91
N PHE A 335 5.64 3.74 -3.90
CA PHE A 335 6.74 3.20 -4.69
C PHE A 335 6.58 3.51 -6.17
N ARG A 336 7.66 4.02 -6.79
CA ARG A 336 7.68 4.41 -8.20
C ARG A 336 8.99 3.99 -8.84
N ARG A 337 8.93 2.98 -9.67
CA ARG A 337 10.07 2.56 -10.46
C ARG A 337 9.63 2.19 -11.87
N ASN A 338 10.14 2.91 -12.85
CA ASN A 338 9.74 2.76 -14.26
C ASN A 338 8.21 2.92 -14.44
N ALA A 339 7.53 1.90 -14.98
CA ALA A 339 6.07 1.90 -15.17
C ALA A 339 5.28 1.42 -13.92
N ILE A 340 5.97 0.95 -12.88
CA ILE A 340 5.34 0.41 -11.67
C ILE A 340 5.05 1.56 -10.72
N ARG A 341 3.77 1.70 -10.33
CA ARG A 341 3.31 2.64 -9.30
C ARG A 341 2.37 1.89 -8.37
N VAL A 342 2.78 1.74 -7.12
CA VAL A 342 2.02 0.99 -6.09
C VAL A 342 2.18 1.65 -4.73
N ARG A 343 1.20 1.46 -3.83
CA ARG A 343 1.37 1.78 -2.42
C ARG A 343 1.82 0.51 -1.72
N ILE A 344 3.00 0.52 -1.13
CA ILE A 344 3.58 -0.59 -0.36
C ILE A 344 4.06 -0.13 1.02
N ASP A 345 4.10 1.17 1.25
CA ASP A 345 4.36 1.76 2.55
C ASP A 345 3.04 2.05 3.27
N HIS A 346 2.98 1.72 4.55
CA HIS A 346 1.77 1.82 5.34
C HIS A 346 2.05 2.38 6.73
N ILE A 347 1.03 3.06 7.31
CA ILE A 347 1.01 3.46 8.72
C ILE A 347 -0.28 2.93 9.35
N PHE A 348 -0.12 2.22 10.46
CA PHE A 348 -1.20 1.69 11.26
C PHE A 348 -1.13 2.25 12.68
N CYS A 349 -2.25 2.36 13.35
CA CYS A 349 -2.31 2.75 14.75
C CYS A 349 -3.34 1.91 15.53
N SER A 350 -3.11 1.77 16.83
CA SER A 350 -4.06 1.14 17.74
C SER A 350 -5.31 2.00 17.95
N LYS A 351 -6.33 1.43 18.57
CA LYS A 351 -7.61 2.11 18.88
C LYS A 351 -7.48 3.37 19.72
N ASP A 352 -6.32 3.57 20.35
CA ASP A 352 -6.01 4.73 21.19
C ASP A 352 -5.86 6.02 20.36
N PHE A 353 -5.73 5.87 19.05
CA PHE A 353 -5.57 6.95 18.10
C PHE A 353 -6.73 7.03 17.11
N GLU A 354 -6.93 8.24 16.58
CA GLU A 354 -7.77 8.54 15.44
C GLU A 354 -6.91 9.17 14.33
N PRO A 355 -6.75 8.53 13.18
CA PRO A 355 -6.12 9.15 12.03
C PRO A 355 -7.00 10.30 11.51
N ILE A 356 -6.46 11.50 11.41
CA ILE A 356 -7.18 12.66 10.88
C ILE A 356 -6.63 13.13 9.55
N GLN A 357 -5.40 12.74 9.22
CA GLN A 357 -4.77 13.01 7.94
C GLN A 357 -3.79 11.90 7.63
N ALA A 358 -3.74 11.47 6.37
CA ALA A 358 -2.68 10.61 5.86
C ALA A 358 -2.40 10.95 4.40
N LYS A 359 -1.13 11.03 4.03
CA LYS A 359 -0.72 11.38 2.67
C LYS A 359 0.59 10.70 2.28
N VAL A 360 0.80 10.54 1.00
CA VAL A 360 2.09 10.22 0.39
C VAL A 360 2.60 11.49 -0.26
N ASP A 361 3.84 11.86 0.03
CA ASP A 361 4.48 13.05 -0.55
C ASP A 361 5.20 12.64 -1.84
N GLU A 362 4.61 13.02 -2.96
CA GLU A 362 5.10 12.66 -4.29
C GLU A 362 6.32 13.46 -4.74
N GLU A 363 6.70 14.50 -4.01
CA GLU A 363 7.80 15.41 -4.32
C GLU A 363 9.06 15.13 -3.49
N ALA A 364 9.05 14.11 -2.64
CA ALA A 364 10.20 13.75 -1.83
C ALA A 364 11.42 13.36 -2.68
N PRO A 365 12.60 13.83 -2.29
CA PRO A 365 13.81 13.63 -3.10
C PRO A 365 14.45 12.25 -2.88
N TYR A 366 15.16 11.76 -3.91
CA TYR A 366 16.25 10.78 -3.85
C TYR A 366 15.94 9.36 -3.38
N SER A 367 14.70 8.89 -3.48
CA SER A 367 14.37 7.48 -3.30
C SER A 367 13.43 7.01 -4.41
N ASP A 368 13.39 5.71 -4.69
CA ASP A 368 12.34 5.09 -5.49
C ASP A 368 11.05 4.88 -4.69
N HIS A 369 11.09 5.12 -3.37
CA HIS A 369 9.93 5.29 -2.51
C HIS A 369 9.57 6.76 -2.32
N GLN A 370 8.31 6.98 -1.93
CA GLN A 370 7.75 8.26 -1.52
C GLN A 370 7.30 8.12 -0.06
N PRO A 371 7.69 9.05 0.84
CA PRO A 371 7.34 8.93 2.25
C PRO A 371 5.83 8.99 2.45
N ILE A 372 5.34 8.13 3.31
CA ILE A 372 3.97 8.19 3.81
C ILE A 372 3.96 8.87 5.18
N SER A 373 3.02 9.78 5.39
CA SER A 373 2.82 10.45 6.67
C SER A 373 1.39 10.32 7.16
N ALA A 374 1.23 10.34 8.49
CA ALA A 374 -0.08 10.40 9.13
C ALA A 374 -0.04 11.32 10.35
N THR A 375 -1.14 12.06 10.55
CA THR A 375 -1.43 12.78 11.79
C THR A 375 -2.46 12.00 12.59
N LEU A 376 -2.07 11.59 13.79
CA LEU A 376 -2.85 10.76 14.69
C LEU A 376 -3.25 11.57 15.92
N VAL A 377 -4.54 11.61 16.25
CA VAL A 377 -5.06 12.27 17.46
C VAL A 377 -5.25 11.22 18.55
N TRP A 378 -4.73 11.47 19.74
CA TRP A 378 -5.03 10.67 20.91
C TRP A 378 -6.53 10.75 21.23
N LYS A 379 -7.18 9.61 21.32
CA LYS A 379 -8.54 9.54 21.85
C LYS A 379 -8.52 9.78 23.36
N ASN A 380 -9.40 10.65 23.83
CA ASN A 380 -9.59 10.80 25.26
C ASN A 380 -10.17 9.49 25.81
N GLU A 381 -9.62 8.99 26.90
CA GLU A 381 -10.27 7.90 27.64
C GLU A 381 -11.72 8.33 27.93
N LYS A 382 -12.67 7.53 27.49
CA LYS A 382 -14.05 7.69 27.97
C LYS A 382 -14.01 7.39 29.44
N LYS A 383 -14.14 8.46 30.25
CA LYS A 383 -14.34 8.34 31.69
C LYS A 383 -15.58 7.51 32.01
#